data_c1de79116a149c21b90dc0d199a7c8ce
#
_entry.id   c1de79116a149c21b90dc0d199a7c8ce
#
_cell.length_a   1.000
_cell.length_b   1.000
_cell.length_c   1.000
_cell.angle_alpha   90.00
_cell.angle_beta   90.00
_cell.angle_gamma   90.00
#
_symmetry.space_group_name_H-M   'P 1'
#
loop_
_entity.id
_entity.type
_entity.pdbx_description
1 polymer ?
#
loop_
_entity_poly.entity_id
_entity_poly.type
_entity_poly.pdbx_seq_one_letter_code
_entity_poly.pdbx_strand_id
1 'polypeptide(L)'
;MEETTLLMNIMWTMLGAFLVYFMQAGFAMVETGFTRAKNAGNICMKNMMDFVLGSLFFFILGFPLMFGKNIAGIIGGSGFLNPYSLADANGMINGLPIGVFMIFHTVFCATAATIVSGAMAERTKFSSYLVYSAAISIFIYPVTGHWIWGGGWLAEIGFHDFAGSTAVHMVGGVCAFVGAKIVGPRLGKYNSDGTPNAIPGHNIPLGFLGVFILWFCWFGFNCGSTTAASTSLGDIAITTNLAAAASTLVTLLFTWARYGKPDVSMTLNGALAGLVAITAGCDVVTTYKDIIIGVIAGFVVVLAIEFIDK
;
A
#
# COMPACT_ATOMS: atom_id res chain seq x y z
N MET A 1 -23.21 -26.76 -4.82
CA MET A 1 -21.91 -26.59 -4.11
C MET A 1 -20.99 -25.61 -4.84
N GLU A 2 -20.71 -25.80 -6.13
CA GLU A 2 -19.84 -24.91 -6.91
C GLU A 2 -20.37 -23.46 -6.98
N GLU A 3 -21.64 -23.26 -7.25
CA GLU A 3 -22.25 -21.93 -7.31
C GLU A 3 -22.19 -21.20 -5.95
N THR A 4 -22.47 -21.92 -4.86
CA THR A 4 -22.38 -21.33 -3.51
C THR A 4 -20.94 -20.91 -3.19
N THR A 5 -19.95 -21.72 -3.56
CA THR A 5 -18.52 -21.39 -3.37
C THR A 5 -18.14 -20.17 -4.18
N LEU A 6 -18.56 -20.06 -5.43
CA LEU A 6 -18.31 -18.88 -6.26
C LEU A 6 -18.92 -17.62 -5.65
N LEU A 7 -20.18 -17.68 -5.19
CA LEU A 7 -20.83 -16.54 -4.54
C LEU A 7 -20.09 -16.11 -3.27
N MET A 8 -19.62 -17.05 -2.45
CA MET A 8 -18.81 -16.76 -1.27
C MET A 8 -17.48 -16.10 -1.64
N ASN A 9 -16.81 -16.56 -2.69
CA ASN A 9 -15.56 -15.97 -3.18
C ASN A 9 -15.78 -14.55 -3.68
N ILE A 10 -16.87 -14.30 -4.42
CA ILE A 10 -17.28 -12.96 -4.87
C ILE A 10 -17.51 -12.04 -3.67
N MET A 11 -18.33 -12.47 -2.72
CA MET A 11 -18.66 -11.68 -1.53
C MET A 11 -17.41 -11.35 -0.72
N TRP A 12 -16.52 -12.33 -0.52
CA TRP A 12 -15.29 -12.13 0.23
C TRP A 12 -14.34 -11.16 -0.48
N THR A 13 -14.12 -11.35 -1.78
CA THR A 13 -13.26 -10.46 -2.57
C THR A 13 -13.79 -9.03 -2.63
N MET A 14 -15.11 -8.86 -2.77
CA MET A 14 -15.76 -7.54 -2.73
C MET A 14 -15.61 -6.88 -1.36
N LEU A 15 -15.80 -7.63 -0.27
CA LEU A 15 -15.56 -7.11 1.09
C LEU A 15 -14.10 -6.66 1.26
N GLY A 16 -13.15 -7.47 0.81
CA GLY A 16 -11.72 -7.11 0.77
C GLY A 16 -11.49 -5.82 -0.02
N ALA A 17 -12.06 -5.72 -1.21
CA ALA A 17 -11.95 -4.51 -2.04
C ALA A 17 -12.52 -3.26 -1.34
N PHE A 18 -13.66 -3.36 -0.65
CA PHE A 18 -14.26 -2.24 0.08
C PHE A 18 -13.43 -1.81 1.28
N LEU A 19 -12.84 -2.76 2.01
CA LEU A 19 -11.92 -2.45 3.10
C LEU A 19 -10.66 -1.74 2.58
N VAL A 20 -10.06 -2.23 1.49
CA VAL A 20 -8.90 -1.58 0.87
C VAL A 20 -9.27 -0.21 0.29
N TYR A 21 -10.45 -0.05 -0.30
CA TYR A 21 -10.95 1.28 -0.70
C TYR A 21 -10.98 2.25 0.49
N PHE A 22 -11.47 1.79 1.64
CA PHE A 22 -11.54 2.63 2.84
C PHE A 22 -10.15 3.00 3.42
N MET A 23 -9.07 2.29 3.02
CA MET A 23 -7.71 2.71 3.34
C MET A 23 -7.36 4.12 2.80
N GLN A 24 -8.02 4.59 1.75
CA GLN A 24 -7.82 5.96 1.26
C GLN A 24 -8.17 7.02 2.32
N ALA A 25 -9.24 6.78 3.09
CA ALA A 25 -9.56 7.62 4.25
C ALA A 25 -8.49 7.51 5.34
N GLY A 26 -7.98 6.30 5.60
CA GLY A 26 -6.89 6.07 6.54
C GLY A 26 -5.63 6.85 6.17
N PHE A 27 -5.17 6.76 4.93
CA PHE A 27 -4.02 7.52 4.42
C PHE A 27 -4.24 9.03 4.53
N ALA A 28 -5.41 9.53 4.10
CA ALA A 28 -5.73 10.95 4.22
C ALA A 28 -5.65 11.45 5.66
N MET A 29 -6.11 10.65 6.63
CA MET A 29 -6.07 11.01 8.06
C MET A 29 -4.63 10.96 8.61
N VAL A 30 -3.84 9.93 8.28
CA VAL A 30 -2.42 9.84 8.67
C VAL A 30 -1.64 11.04 8.15
N GLU A 31 -1.71 11.29 6.84
CA GLU A 31 -0.96 12.37 6.22
C GLU A 31 -1.40 13.74 6.74
N THR A 32 -2.70 13.97 6.86
CA THR A 32 -3.23 15.22 7.40
C THR A 32 -2.78 15.44 8.83
N GLY A 33 -2.86 14.41 9.66
CA GLY A 33 -2.46 14.50 11.06
C GLY A 33 -0.96 14.80 11.26
N PHE A 34 -0.10 14.24 10.40
CA PHE A 34 1.37 14.37 10.49
C PHE A 34 1.95 15.56 9.72
N THR A 35 1.12 16.38 9.09
CA THR A 35 1.55 17.59 8.38
C THR A 35 1.02 18.86 9.04
N ARG A 36 1.41 20.03 8.54
CA ARG A 36 0.94 21.31 9.04
C ARG A 36 -0.49 21.58 8.58
N ALA A 37 -1.33 22.10 9.47
CA ALA A 37 -2.78 22.35 9.25
C ALA A 37 -3.13 23.06 7.94
N LYS A 38 -2.30 24.00 7.49
CA LYS A 38 -2.51 24.76 6.24
C LYS A 38 -2.56 23.89 4.98
N ASN A 39 -2.05 22.65 5.06
CA ASN A 39 -1.99 21.72 3.92
C ASN A 39 -3.10 20.67 3.95
N ALA A 40 -3.94 20.63 4.99
CA ALA A 40 -4.95 19.58 5.19
C ALA A 40 -5.87 19.38 3.97
N GLY A 41 -6.43 20.48 3.44
CA GLY A 41 -7.29 20.40 2.25
C GLY A 41 -6.57 19.90 1.00
N ASN A 42 -5.31 20.29 0.80
CA ASN A 42 -4.50 19.78 -0.32
C ASN A 42 -4.23 18.26 -0.18
N ILE A 43 -3.95 17.79 1.03
CA ILE A 43 -3.69 16.39 1.32
C ILE A 43 -4.94 15.53 1.09
N CYS A 44 -6.09 15.96 1.62
CA CYS A 44 -7.35 15.26 1.37
C CYS A 44 -7.67 15.19 -0.13
N MET A 45 -7.46 16.28 -0.87
CA MET A 45 -7.67 16.30 -2.32
C MET A 45 -6.72 15.39 -3.07
N LYS A 46 -5.43 15.31 -2.69
CA LYS A 46 -4.48 14.37 -3.29
C LYS A 46 -4.93 12.93 -3.12
N ASN A 47 -5.24 12.51 -1.90
CA ASN A 47 -5.69 11.14 -1.62
C ASN A 47 -7.00 10.79 -2.35
N MET A 48 -7.93 11.74 -2.48
CA MET A 48 -9.12 11.56 -3.30
C MET A 48 -8.74 11.34 -4.77
N MET A 49 -7.83 12.14 -5.31
CA MET A 49 -7.43 12.06 -6.71
C MET A 49 -6.61 10.81 -7.03
N ASP A 50 -5.87 10.23 -6.07
CA ASP A 50 -5.19 8.95 -6.28
C ASP A 50 -6.20 7.84 -6.59
N PHE A 51 -7.30 7.81 -5.87
CA PHE A 51 -8.36 6.85 -6.16
C PHE A 51 -9.08 7.15 -7.49
N VAL A 52 -9.39 8.42 -7.76
CA VAL A 52 -10.09 8.82 -8.99
C VAL A 52 -9.25 8.51 -10.23
N LEU A 53 -7.98 8.95 -10.22
CA LEU A 53 -7.05 8.70 -11.34
C LEU A 53 -6.70 7.22 -11.46
N GLY A 54 -6.45 6.56 -10.32
CA GLY A 54 -6.23 5.12 -10.26
C GLY A 54 -7.39 4.35 -10.89
N SER A 55 -8.62 4.66 -10.51
CA SER A 55 -9.80 4.00 -11.06
C SER A 55 -9.92 4.16 -12.58
N LEU A 56 -9.74 5.37 -13.10
CA LEU A 56 -9.90 5.65 -14.53
C LEU A 56 -8.74 5.09 -15.36
N PHE A 57 -7.51 5.40 -14.98
CA PHE A 57 -6.34 5.04 -15.78
C PHE A 57 -5.95 3.58 -15.64
N PHE A 58 -6.13 3.00 -14.46
CA PHE A 58 -5.91 1.57 -14.29
C PHE A 58 -6.93 0.76 -15.09
N PHE A 59 -8.21 1.16 -15.10
CA PHE A 59 -9.22 0.52 -15.93
C PHE A 59 -8.83 0.55 -17.42
N ILE A 60 -8.46 1.72 -17.96
CA ILE A 60 -8.28 1.90 -19.41
C ILE A 60 -6.98 1.25 -19.90
N LEU A 61 -5.89 1.39 -19.14
CA LEU A 61 -4.53 1.01 -19.55
C LEU A 61 -3.82 0.11 -18.55
N GLY A 62 -3.91 0.40 -17.26
CA GLY A 62 -3.13 -0.28 -16.22
C GLY A 62 -3.52 -1.75 -16.07
N PHE A 63 -4.81 -2.07 -15.98
CA PHE A 63 -5.28 -3.44 -15.84
C PHE A 63 -4.87 -4.31 -17.05
N PRO A 64 -5.02 -3.87 -18.30
CA PRO A 64 -4.47 -4.55 -19.48
C PRO A 64 -2.95 -4.74 -19.46
N LEU A 65 -2.20 -3.72 -19.02
CA LEU A 65 -0.75 -3.84 -18.87
C LEU A 65 -0.35 -4.87 -17.80
N MET A 66 -1.16 -5.01 -16.76
CA MET A 66 -0.90 -5.92 -15.66
C MET A 66 -1.35 -7.35 -15.95
N PHE A 67 -2.54 -7.55 -16.50
CA PHE A 67 -3.18 -8.87 -16.64
C PHE A 67 -3.45 -9.29 -18.09
N GLY A 68 -3.05 -8.49 -19.06
CA GLY A 68 -3.14 -8.84 -20.48
C GLY A 68 -2.18 -9.99 -20.86
N LYS A 69 -2.29 -10.48 -22.08
CA LYS A 69 -1.40 -11.54 -22.60
C LYS A 69 0.06 -11.17 -22.38
N ASN A 70 0.80 -12.04 -21.69
CA ASN A 70 2.20 -11.81 -21.35
C ASN A 70 3.06 -11.58 -22.61
N ILE A 71 3.83 -10.47 -22.62
CA ILE A 71 4.86 -10.16 -23.63
C ILE A 71 6.23 -10.22 -22.94
N ALA A 72 7.01 -11.24 -23.28
CA ALA A 72 8.40 -11.44 -22.83
C ALA A 72 8.61 -11.39 -21.31
N GLY A 73 7.60 -11.70 -20.50
CA GLY A 73 7.68 -11.61 -19.04
C GLY A 73 7.67 -10.19 -18.48
N ILE A 74 7.49 -9.17 -19.32
CA ILE A 74 7.69 -7.75 -18.94
C ILE A 74 6.37 -7.00 -18.76
N ILE A 75 5.41 -7.17 -19.68
CA ILE A 75 4.13 -6.45 -19.70
C ILE A 75 3.00 -7.31 -20.26
N GLY A 76 1.76 -6.95 -19.91
CA GLY A 76 0.57 -7.43 -20.63
C GLY A 76 0.35 -6.66 -21.95
N GLY A 77 -0.02 -7.35 -23.01
CA GLY A 77 -0.14 -6.80 -24.35
C GLY A 77 -1.54 -6.90 -24.98
N SER A 78 -2.61 -7.08 -24.20
CA SER A 78 -3.97 -7.21 -24.71
C SER A 78 -4.99 -6.57 -23.79
N GLY A 79 -6.21 -6.31 -24.29
CA GLY A 79 -7.33 -5.79 -23.49
C GLY A 79 -7.37 -4.27 -23.33
N PHE A 80 -6.49 -3.51 -24.00
CA PHE A 80 -6.47 -2.04 -23.91
C PHE A 80 -7.82 -1.43 -24.31
N LEU A 81 -8.26 -0.43 -23.58
CA LEU A 81 -9.54 0.28 -23.71
C LEU A 81 -10.78 -0.59 -23.47
N ASN A 82 -10.63 -1.91 -23.44
CA ASN A 82 -11.70 -2.86 -23.14
C ASN A 82 -11.16 -4.03 -22.30
N PRO A 83 -10.89 -3.81 -21.01
CA PRO A 83 -10.34 -4.85 -20.15
C PRO A 83 -11.26 -6.07 -19.99
N TYR A 84 -12.57 -5.93 -20.22
CA TYR A 84 -13.50 -7.06 -20.21
C TYR A 84 -13.18 -8.13 -21.25
N SER A 85 -12.45 -7.78 -22.31
CA SER A 85 -11.97 -8.75 -23.31
C SER A 85 -10.90 -9.72 -22.78
N LEU A 86 -10.40 -9.51 -21.57
CA LEU A 86 -9.45 -10.42 -20.91
C LEU A 86 -10.15 -11.60 -20.20
N ALA A 87 -11.46 -11.52 -20.03
CA ALA A 87 -12.25 -12.60 -19.44
C ALA A 87 -12.36 -13.79 -20.41
N ASP A 88 -12.50 -14.98 -19.86
CA ASP A 88 -12.86 -16.17 -20.59
C ASP A 88 -14.30 -16.12 -21.14
N ALA A 89 -14.74 -17.18 -21.82
CA ALA A 89 -16.08 -17.26 -22.40
C ALA A 89 -17.23 -17.17 -21.37
N ASN A 90 -16.93 -17.38 -20.10
CA ASN A 90 -17.88 -17.29 -18.98
C ASN A 90 -17.78 -15.93 -18.27
N GLY A 91 -17.02 -14.99 -18.76
CA GLY A 91 -16.81 -13.68 -18.13
C GLY A 91 -15.88 -13.72 -16.92
N MET A 92 -15.04 -14.75 -16.79
CA MET A 92 -14.19 -15.00 -15.62
C MET A 92 -12.72 -14.71 -15.90
N ILE A 93 -12.01 -14.31 -14.86
CA ILE A 93 -10.54 -14.20 -14.81
C ILE A 93 -10.07 -14.67 -13.43
N ASN A 94 -9.08 -15.55 -13.39
CA ASN A 94 -8.57 -16.14 -12.15
C ASN A 94 -9.68 -16.70 -11.21
N GLY A 95 -10.71 -17.33 -11.79
CA GLY A 95 -11.81 -17.94 -11.02
C GLY A 95 -12.85 -16.96 -10.47
N LEU A 96 -12.77 -15.68 -10.81
CA LEU A 96 -13.74 -14.64 -10.41
C LEU A 96 -14.33 -13.93 -11.62
N PRO A 97 -15.57 -13.40 -11.54
CA PRO A 97 -16.06 -12.45 -12.52
C PRO A 97 -15.07 -11.29 -12.70
N ILE A 98 -14.78 -10.94 -13.95
CA ILE A 98 -13.74 -9.94 -14.25
C ILE A 98 -13.96 -8.60 -13.54
N GLY A 99 -15.19 -8.16 -13.36
CA GLY A 99 -15.49 -6.93 -12.62
C GLY A 99 -15.08 -6.99 -11.15
N VAL A 100 -15.25 -8.16 -10.50
CA VAL A 100 -14.83 -8.39 -9.11
C VAL A 100 -13.32 -8.39 -8.99
N PHE A 101 -12.63 -9.11 -9.87
CA PHE A 101 -11.17 -9.15 -9.89
C PHE A 101 -10.58 -7.77 -10.20
N MET A 102 -11.16 -7.04 -11.14
CA MET A 102 -10.70 -5.72 -11.56
C MET A 102 -10.86 -4.67 -10.46
N ILE A 103 -12.01 -4.59 -9.78
CA ILE A 103 -12.17 -3.61 -8.68
C ILE A 103 -11.22 -3.90 -7.52
N PHE A 104 -10.98 -5.18 -7.20
CA PHE A 104 -10.00 -5.56 -6.19
C PHE A 104 -8.60 -5.04 -6.54
N HIS A 105 -8.13 -5.22 -7.76
CA HIS A 105 -6.83 -4.70 -8.19
C HIS A 105 -6.80 -3.17 -8.39
N THR A 106 -7.93 -2.54 -8.68
CA THR A 106 -8.03 -1.07 -8.76
C THR A 106 -7.72 -0.41 -7.42
N VAL A 107 -8.24 -0.93 -6.32
CA VAL A 107 -7.98 -0.36 -4.99
C VAL A 107 -6.52 -0.56 -4.55
N PHE A 108 -5.85 -1.61 -4.99
CA PHE A 108 -4.42 -1.84 -4.80
C PHE A 108 -3.57 -0.84 -5.61
N CYS A 109 -3.96 -0.57 -6.84
CA CYS A 109 -3.32 0.47 -7.67
C CYS A 109 -3.39 1.84 -7.00
N ALA A 110 -4.57 2.23 -6.52
CA ALA A 110 -4.77 3.49 -5.80
C ALA A 110 -3.91 3.55 -4.53
N THR A 111 -3.75 2.42 -3.82
CA THR A 111 -2.88 2.34 -2.64
C THR A 111 -1.42 2.57 -3.00
N ALA A 112 -0.91 1.99 -4.09
CA ALA A 112 0.47 2.22 -4.54
C ALA A 112 0.73 3.71 -4.85
N ALA A 113 -0.22 4.40 -5.47
CA ALA A 113 -0.12 5.83 -5.76
C ALA A 113 -0.18 6.68 -4.47
N THR A 114 -1.09 6.36 -3.55
CA THR A 114 -1.30 7.09 -2.31
C THR A 114 -0.10 7.01 -1.34
N ILE A 115 0.66 5.91 -1.33
CA ILE A 115 1.88 5.79 -0.51
C ILE A 115 2.88 6.91 -0.83
N VAL A 116 2.94 7.37 -2.06
CA VAL A 116 3.83 8.46 -2.48
C VAL A 116 3.38 9.82 -1.93
N SER A 117 2.10 9.99 -1.66
CA SER A 117 1.48 11.25 -1.24
C SER A 117 2.15 11.87 -0.01
N GLY A 118 2.45 11.07 1.01
CA GLY A 118 3.09 11.54 2.24
C GLY A 118 4.47 12.16 1.99
N ALA A 119 5.27 11.54 1.13
CA ALA A 119 6.59 12.06 0.75
C ALA A 119 6.50 13.36 -0.06
N MET A 120 5.44 13.54 -0.82
CA MET A 120 5.19 14.75 -1.63
C MET A 120 4.50 15.86 -0.84
N ALA A 121 4.02 15.59 0.36
CA ALA A 121 3.28 16.54 1.18
C ALA A 121 4.09 17.82 1.46
N GLU A 122 3.41 18.98 1.40
CA GLU A 122 3.96 20.31 1.72
C GLU A 122 5.02 20.86 0.75
N ARG A 123 5.39 20.16 -0.31
CA ARG A 123 6.49 20.54 -1.22
C ARG A 123 6.24 20.30 -2.70
N THR A 124 5.08 19.76 -3.07
CA THR A 124 4.76 19.46 -4.48
C THR A 124 3.54 20.24 -4.95
N LYS A 125 3.60 20.76 -6.17
CA LYS A 125 2.45 21.40 -6.83
C LYS A 125 1.38 20.33 -7.08
N PHE A 126 0.10 20.69 -6.86
CA PHE A 126 -1.01 19.77 -7.04
C PHE A 126 -1.09 19.22 -8.49
N SER A 127 -0.87 20.05 -9.49
CA SER A 127 -0.86 19.62 -10.89
C SER A 127 0.22 18.57 -11.19
N SER A 128 1.43 18.74 -10.64
CA SER A 128 2.50 17.73 -10.78
C SER A 128 2.15 16.42 -10.07
N TYR A 129 1.43 16.54 -8.94
CA TYR A 129 0.93 15.38 -8.22
C TYR A 129 -0.01 14.54 -9.09
N LEU A 130 -0.97 15.16 -9.78
CA LEU A 130 -1.90 14.46 -10.66
C LEU A 130 -1.17 13.71 -11.79
N VAL A 131 -0.13 14.32 -12.36
CA VAL A 131 0.64 13.71 -13.45
C VAL A 131 1.36 12.43 -12.97
N TYR A 132 2.04 12.48 -11.83
CA TYR A 132 2.76 11.29 -11.37
C TYR A 132 1.81 10.19 -10.85
N SER A 133 0.69 10.56 -10.22
CA SER A 133 -0.34 9.60 -9.81
C SER A 133 -0.91 8.85 -11.02
N ALA A 134 -1.17 9.57 -12.12
CA ALA A 134 -1.54 8.96 -13.38
C ALA A 134 -0.43 8.04 -13.93
N ALA A 135 0.83 8.46 -13.89
CA ALA A 135 1.97 7.66 -14.37
C ALA A 135 2.15 6.37 -13.55
N ILE A 136 1.97 6.43 -12.23
CA ILE A 136 2.00 5.24 -11.37
C ILE A 136 0.86 4.30 -11.75
N SER A 137 -0.34 4.81 -11.94
CA SER A 137 -1.54 4.00 -12.21
C SER A 137 -1.54 3.38 -13.62
N ILE A 138 -0.91 4.04 -14.59
CA ILE A 138 -0.84 3.55 -15.98
C ILE A 138 0.33 2.59 -16.19
N PHE A 139 1.52 2.92 -15.66
CA PHE A 139 2.77 2.25 -16.03
C PHE A 139 3.48 1.59 -14.87
N ILE A 140 3.83 2.35 -13.81
CA ILE A 140 4.81 1.86 -12.83
C ILE A 140 4.22 0.69 -12.04
N TYR A 141 3.06 0.87 -11.44
CA TYR A 141 2.38 -0.19 -10.70
C TYR A 141 1.95 -1.37 -11.58
N PRO A 142 1.31 -1.16 -12.75
CA PRO A 142 0.90 -2.28 -13.59
C PRO A 142 2.06 -3.11 -14.14
N VAL A 143 3.16 -2.48 -14.52
CA VAL A 143 4.33 -3.20 -15.04
C VAL A 143 4.97 -4.06 -13.95
N THR A 144 5.20 -3.51 -12.76
CA THR A 144 5.73 -4.27 -11.62
C THR A 144 4.74 -5.33 -11.13
N GLY A 145 3.45 -5.02 -11.14
CA GLY A 145 2.40 -5.97 -10.83
C GLY A 145 2.31 -7.11 -11.84
N HIS A 146 2.57 -6.84 -13.14
CA HIS A 146 2.66 -7.88 -14.15
C HIS A 146 3.81 -8.86 -13.87
N TRP A 147 4.96 -8.35 -13.45
CA TRP A 147 6.10 -9.22 -13.12
C TRP A 147 5.78 -10.21 -12.02
N ILE A 148 4.94 -9.84 -11.05
CA ILE A 148 4.66 -10.61 -9.83
C ILE A 148 3.35 -11.39 -9.93
N TRP A 149 2.26 -10.75 -10.38
CA TRP A 149 0.91 -11.32 -10.39
C TRP A 149 0.32 -11.54 -11.78
N GLY A 150 0.88 -10.88 -12.81
CA GLY A 150 0.43 -10.98 -14.19
C GLY A 150 1.09 -12.08 -15.03
N GLY A 151 1.84 -12.98 -14.38
CA GLY A 151 2.58 -14.05 -15.08
C GLY A 151 3.87 -13.58 -15.74
N GLY A 152 4.49 -12.50 -15.24
CA GLY A 152 5.77 -12.01 -15.71
C GLY A 152 6.98 -12.72 -15.09
N TRP A 153 8.18 -12.23 -15.39
CA TRP A 153 9.46 -12.90 -15.11
C TRP A 153 9.72 -13.19 -13.62
N LEU A 154 9.22 -12.37 -12.70
CA LEU A 154 9.36 -12.65 -11.26
C LEU A 154 8.51 -13.87 -10.84
N ALA A 155 7.26 -13.94 -11.35
CA ALA A 155 6.41 -15.10 -11.12
C ALA A 155 7.03 -16.38 -11.70
N GLU A 156 7.64 -16.30 -12.89
CA GLU A 156 8.29 -17.44 -13.55
C GLU A 156 9.47 -18.00 -12.76
N ILE A 157 10.22 -17.16 -12.03
CA ILE A 157 11.31 -17.62 -11.15
C ILE A 157 10.85 -18.00 -9.74
N GLY A 158 9.54 -17.97 -9.45
CA GLY A 158 8.97 -18.37 -8.16
C GLY A 158 9.01 -17.27 -7.09
N PHE A 159 9.10 -16.00 -7.46
CA PHE A 159 9.01 -14.89 -6.52
C PHE A 159 7.62 -14.85 -5.88
N HIS A 160 7.57 -14.87 -4.54
CA HIS A 160 6.33 -14.86 -3.77
C HIS A 160 6.09 -13.49 -3.15
N ASP A 161 4.98 -12.87 -3.52
CA ASP A 161 4.43 -11.68 -2.87
C ASP A 161 2.91 -11.82 -2.84
N PHE A 162 2.40 -12.34 -1.71
CA PHE A 162 1.00 -12.72 -1.59
C PHE A 162 0.06 -11.53 -1.74
N ALA A 163 0.31 -10.48 -0.96
CA ALA A 163 -0.61 -9.35 -0.93
C ALA A 163 0.02 -8.00 -1.32
N GLY A 164 1.34 -7.90 -1.59
CA GLY A 164 1.91 -6.71 -2.20
C GLY A 164 2.91 -5.91 -1.37
N SER A 165 3.70 -6.53 -0.49
CA SER A 165 4.84 -5.81 0.10
C SER A 165 5.73 -5.21 -0.98
N THR A 166 5.94 -5.95 -2.08
CA THR A 166 6.74 -5.50 -3.21
C THR A 166 5.89 -4.81 -4.25
N ALA A 167 4.83 -5.47 -4.74
CA ALA A 167 4.01 -4.99 -5.84
C ALA A 167 3.33 -3.64 -5.54
N VAL A 168 3.01 -3.37 -4.27
CA VAL A 168 2.32 -2.14 -3.84
C VAL A 168 3.24 -1.24 -3.02
N HIS A 169 3.72 -1.75 -1.86
CA HIS A 169 4.39 -0.90 -0.87
C HIS A 169 5.81 -0.52 -1.28
N MET A 170 6.62 -1.45 -1.83
CA MET A 170 7.94 -1.11 -2.32
C MET A 170 7.86 -0.19 -3.56
N VAL A 171 6.91 -0.43 -4.46
CA VAL A 171 6.66 0.45 -5.61
C VAL A 171 6.35 1.87 -5.15
N GLY A 172 5.39 2.02 -4.23
CA GLY A 172 5.06 3.32 -3.65
C GLY A 172 6.26 3.93 -2.90
N GLY A 173 6.97 3.15 -2.10
CA GLY A 173 8.12 3.60 -1.32
C GLY A 173 9.30 4.07 -2.18
N VAL A 174 9.64 3.34 -3.25
CA VAL A 174 10.70 3.74 -4.20
C VAL A 174 10.30 5.02 -4.95
N CYS A 175 9.06 5.11 -5.43
CA CYS A 175 8.56 6.33 -6.06
C CYS A 175 8.57 7.52 -5.09
N ALA A 176 8.21 7.30 -3.82
CA ALA A 176 8.27 8.30 -2.77
C ALA A 176 9.70 8.79 -2.52
N PHE A 177 10.66 7.87 -2.42
CA PHE A 177 12.07 8.20 -2.19
C PHE A 177 12.66 9.01 -3.35
N VAL A 178 12.46 8.54 -4.59
CA VAL A 178 12.93 9.26 -5.80
C VAL A 178 12.28 10.63 -5.91
N GLY A 179 10.95 10.68 -5.74
CA GLY A 179 10.21 11.94 -5.76
C GLY A 179 10.67 12.92 -4.69
N ALA A 180 10.87 12.46 -3.46
CA ALA A 180 11.40 13.28 -2.37
C ALA A 180 12.78 13.86 -2.67
N LYS A 181 13.66 13.06 -3.27
CA LYS A 181 15.01 13.48 -3.68
C LYS A 181 14.96 14.56 -4.78
N ILE A 182 14.08 14.41 -5.76
CA ILE A 182 13.94 15.37 -6.86
C ILE A 182 13.34 16.70 -6.39
N VAL A 183 12.29 16.64 -5.58
CA VAL A 183 11.58 17.84 -5.10
C VAL A 183 12.39 18.60 -4.03
N GLY A 184 13.25 17.89 -3.30
CA GLY A 184 14.05 18.45 -2.21
C GLY A 184 13.28 18.58 -0.89
N PRO A 185 13.89 19.17 0.13
CA PRO A 185 13.34 19.26 1.47
C PRO A 185 12.15 20.23 1.56
N ARG A 186 11.29 20.00 2.57
CA ARG A 186 10.23 20.95 2.94
C ARG A 186 10.84 22.26 3.45
N LEU A 187 10.15 23.39 3.20
CA LEU A 187 10.57 24.69 3.70
C LEU A 187 10.72 24.67 5.24
N GLY A 188 11.88 25.04 5.72
CA GLY A 188 12.23 25.03 7.14
C GLY A 188 12.65 23.65 7.70
N LYS A 189 12.88 22.66 6.85
CA LYS A 189 13.31 21.31 7.32
C LYS A 189 14.75 21.33 7.82
N TYR A 190 15.65 22.10 7.21
CA TYR A 190 17.04 22.19 7.62
C TYR A 190 17.41 23.62 7.98
N ASN A 191 18.26 23.77 8.98
CA ASN A 191 18.91 25.03 9.35
C ASN A 191 20.04 25.36 8.36
N SER A 192 20.61 26.56 8.51
CA SER A 192 21.73 27.00 7.68
C SER A 192 23.01 26.16 7.86
N ASP A 193 23.15 25.48 9.00
CA ASP A 193 24.25 24.57 9.31
C ASP A 193 23.98 23.12 8.85
N GLY A 194 22.84 22.86 8.19
CA GLY A 194 22.43 21.53 7.72
C GLY A 194 21.75 20.66 8.76
N THR A 195 21.58 21.12 9.99
CA THR A 195 20.87 20.33 11.02
C THR A 195 19.37 20.28 10.76
N PRO A 196 18.72 19.09 10.92
CA PRO A 196 17.29 18.95 10.66
C PRO A 196 16.44 19.60 11.77
N ASN A 197 15.39 20.30 11.37
CA ASN A 197 14.35 20.81 12.27
C ASN A 197 13.20 19.80 12.38
N ALA A 198 12.66 19.65 13.58
CA ALA A 198 11.39 18.96 13.78
C ALA A 198 10.25 19.79 13.18
N ILE A 199 9.45 19.16 12.33
CA ILE A 199 8.20 19.73 11.80
C ILE A 199 7.05 18.84 12.32
N PRO A 200 6.54 19.08 13.55
CA PRO A 200 5.51 18.24 14.14
C PRO A 200 4.20 18.32 13.34
N GLY A 201 3.49 17.20 13.30
CA GLY A 201 2.12 17.16 12.79
C GLY A 201 1.18 18.02 13.64
N HIS A 202 0.18 18.59 13.00
CA HIS A 202 -0.75 19.49 13.71
C HIS A 202 -1.83 18.77 14.50
N ASN A 203 -2.09 17.48 14.19
CA ASN A 203 -3.18 16.72 14.82
C ASN A 203 -2.81 15.23 14.95
N ILE A 204 -2.09 14.91 16.01
CA ILE A 204 -1.68 13.51 16.28
C ILE A 204 -2.87 12.57 16.48
N PRO A 205 -3.99 12.94 17.18
CA PRO A 205 -5.18 12.10 17.25
C PRO A 205 -5.77 11.73 15.88
N LEU A 206 -5.74 12.65 14.90
CA LEU A 206 -6.16 12.35 13.54
C LEU A 206 -5.23 11.36 12.85
N GLY A 207 -3.92 11.54 13.02
CA GLY A 207 -2.91 10.57 12.54
C GLY A 207 -3.11 9.18 13.15
N PHE A 208 -3.36 9.12 14.47
CA PHE A 208 -3.69 7.88 15.16
C PHE A 208 -4.94 7.19 14.58
N LEU A 209 -6.03 7.95 14.39
CA LEU A 209 -7.25 7.42 13.79
C LEU A 209 -6.97 6.85 12.39
N GLY A 210 -6.17 7.56 11.60
CA GLY A 210 -5.77 7.08 10.26
C GLY A 210 -5.02 5.75 10.31
N VAL A 211 -4.05 5.59 11.21
CA VAL A 211 -3.32 4.33 11.38
C VAL A 211 -4.25 3.20 11.83
N PHE A 212 -5.20 3.49 12.73
CA PHE A 212 -6.17 2.50 13.19
C PHE A 212 -7.11 2.03 12.06
N ILE A 213 -7.56 2.96 11.20
CA ILE A 213 -8.33 2.63 9.99
C ILE A 213 -7.47 1.77 9.06
N LEU A 214 -6.21 2.13 8.82
CA LEU A 214 -5.31 1.35 7.96
C LEU A 214 -5.09 -0.07 8.51
N TRP A 215 -4.87 -0.23 9.81
CA TRP A 215 -4.71 -1.54 10.44
C TRP A 215 -5.96 -2.40 10.27
N PHE A 216 -7.12 -1.85 10.58
CA PHE A 216 -8.39 -2.55 10.38
C PHE A 216 -8.61 -2.98 8.92
N CYS A 217 -8.39 -2.06 7.99
CA CYS A 217 -8.54 -2.33 6.57
C CYS A 217 -7.48 -3.29 6.01
N TRP A 218 -6.35 -3.47 6.73
CA TRP A 218 -5.30 -4.41 6.32
C TRP A 218 -5.74 -5.86 6.40
N PHE A 219 -6.73 -6.18 7.20
CA PHE A 219 -7.39 -7.49 7.14
C PHE A 219 -8.08 -7.71 5.77
N GLY A 220 -8.66 -6.66 5.20
CA GLY A 220 -9.15 -6.72 3.82
C GLY A 220 -8.03 -6.80 2.79
N PHE A 221 -6.91 -6.12 3.05
CA PHE A 221 -5.75 -6.15 2.18
C PHE A 221 -5.11 -7.55 2.12
N ASN A 222 -4.74 -8.11 3.26
CA ASN A 222 -4.07 -9.41 3.34
C ASN A 222 -5.03 -10.59 3.20
N CYS A 223 -6.06 -10.70 4.04
CA CYS A 223 -7.01 -11.80 3.92
C CYS A 223 -7.83 -11.74 2.62
N GLY A 224 -8.13 -10.52 2.11
CA GLY A 224 -8.81 -10.35 0.83
C GLY A 224 -8.01 -10.87 -0.36
N SER A 225 -6.67 -10.89 -0.27
CA SER A 225 -5.78 -11.36 -1.33
C SER A 225 -5.87 -12.87 -1.59
N THR A 226 -6.54 -13.65 -0.73
CA THR A 226 -6.94 -15.03 -1.07
C THR A 226 -7.86 -15.05 -2.30
N THR A 227 -8.59 -13.98 -2.57
CA THR A 227 -9.64 -13.88 -3.60
C THR A 227 -10.67 -15.01 -3.53
N ALA A 228 -10.75 -15.67 -2.38
CA ALA A 228 -11.62 -16.81 -2.10
C ALA A 228 -11.96 -16.88 -0.60
N ALA A 229 -13.14 -17.36 -0.27
CA ALA A 229 -13.51 -17.76 1.07
C ALA A 229 -12.74 -19.06 1.43
N SER A 230 -11.68 -18.91 2.20
CA SER A 230 -10.75 -19.99 2.54
C SER A 230 -10.66 -20.19 4.05
N THR A 231 -10.34 -21.40 4.47
CA THR A 231 -10.05 -21.70 5.88
C THR A 231 -8.77 -21.04 6.38
N SER A 232 -7.87 -20.62 5.48
CA SER A 232 -6.62 -19.91 5.82
C SER A 232 -6.84 -18.45 6.27
N LEU A 233 -8.03 -17.89 6.13
CA LEU A 233 -8.31 -16.49 6.47
C LEU A 233 -7.98 -16.16 7.93
N GLY A 234 -8.26 -17.08 8.85
CA GLY A 234 -7.93 -16.92 10.27
C GLY A 234 -6.43 -16.82 10.52
N ASP A 235 -5.64 -17.67 9.87
CA ASP A 235 -4.18 -17.71 10.00
C ASP A 235 -3.56 -16.42 9.41
N ILE A 236 -3.99 -16.00 8.22
CA ILE A 236 -3.55 -14.74 7.59
C ILE A 236 -3.89 -13.52 8.46
N ALA A 237 -5.06 -13.51 9.09
CA ALA A 237 -5.45 -12.44 10.00
C ALA A 237 -4.55 -12.40 11.24
N ILE A 238 -4.24 -13.54 11.84
CA ILE A 238 -3.37 -13.65 13.01
C ILE A 238 -1.94 -13.22 12.68
N THR A 239 -1.35 -13.72 11.59
CA THR A 239 0.01 -13.34 11.18
C THR A 239 0.11 -11.84 10.91
N THR A 240 -0.89 -11.28 10.22
CA THR A 240 -0.99 -9.84 9.96
C THR A 240 -1.03 -9.03 11.26
N ASN A 241 -1.88 -9.43 12.19
CA ASN A 241 -2.07 -8.72 13.46
C ASN A 241 -0.84 -8.81 14.38
N LEU A 242 -0.25 -10.00 14.51
CA LEU A 242 0.90 -10.19 15.40
C LEU A 242 2.16 -9.46 14.91
N ALA A 243 2.43 -9.45 13.61
CA ALA A 243 3.54 -8.68 13.07
C ALA A 243 3.37 -7.17 13.30
N ALA A 244 2.17 -6.64 13.11
CA ALA A 244 1.87 -5.24 13.39
C ALA A 244 2.02 -4.91 14.88
N ALA A 245 1.48 -5.74 15.76
CA ALA A 245 1.56 -5.55 17.22
C ALA A 245 3.01 -5.60 17.72
N ALA A 246 3.80 -6.59 17.26
CA ALA A 246 5.21 -6.73 17.62
C ALA A 246 6.04 -5.52 17.16
N SER A 247 5.83 -5.07 15.93
CA SER A 247 6.51 -3.89 15.38
C SER A 247 6.16 -2.62 16.14
N THR A 248 4.89 -2.43 16.46
CA THR A 248 4.41 -1.29 17.27
C THR A 248 5.08 -1.26 18.64
N LEU A 249 5.07 -2.40 19.33
CA LEU A 249 5.65 -2.51 20.67
C LEU A 249 7.15 -2.26 20.66
N VAL A 250 7.87 -2.87 19.72
CA VAL A 250 9.32 -2.68 19.59
C VAL A 250 9.66 -1.23 19.28
N THR A 251 8.94 -0.61 18.35
CA THR A 251 9.14 0.81 18.02
C THR A 251 8.91 1.72 19.23
N LEU A 252 7.86 1.46 20.01
CA LEU A 252 7.58 2.17 21.24
C LEU A 252 8.75 2.04 22.24
N LEU A 253 9.16 0.81 22.55
CA LEU A 253 10.20 0.53 23.53
C LEU A 253 11.57 1.04 23.08
N PHE A 254 11.91 0.88 21.81
CA PHE A 254 13.18 1.32 21.25
C PHE A 254 13.30 2.85 21.23
N THR A 255 12.25 3.56 20.84
CA THR A 255 12.22 5.02 20.87
C THR A 255 12.22 5.55 22.31
N TRP A 256 11.54 4.87 23.23
CA TRP A 256 11.58 5.23 24.64
C TRP A 256 12.99 5.10 25.23
N ALA A 257 13.65 3.97 24.99
CA ALA A 257 15.03 3.78 25.45
C ALA A 257 16.02 4.80 24.83
N ARG A 258 15.79 5.16 23.56
CA ARG A 258 16.70 6.02 22.79
C ARG A 258 16.50 7.51 23.04
N TYR A 259 15.25 7.95 23.25
CA TYR A 259 14.90 9.38 23.40
C TYR A 259 14.46 9.75 24.83
N GLY A 260 14.46 8.81 25.76
CA GLY A 260 14.04 9.01 27.14
C GLY A 260 12.53 9.12 27.36
N LYS A 261 11.74 9.13 26.29
CA LYS A 261 10.26 9.11 26.28
C LYS A 261 9.74 8.45 25.00
N PRO A 262 8.56 7.80 25.05
CA PRO A 262 7.96 7.22 23.87
C PRO A 262 7.54 8.31 22.89
N ASP A 263 7.73 8.05 21.59
CA ASP A 263 7.28 8.92 20.52
C ASP A 263 6.05 8.33 19.83
N VAL A 264 4.94 9.08 19.85
CA VAL A 264 3.66 8.61 19.31
C VAL A 264 3.75 8.44 17.79
N SER A 265 4.34 9.40 17.08
CA SER A 265 4.44 9.36 15.62
C SER A 265 5.28 8.18 15.14
N MET A 266 6.42 7.94 15.82
CA MET A 266 7.28 6.78 15.52
C MET A 266 6.58 5.46 15.82
N THR A 267 5.86 5.38 16.94
CA THR A 267 5.09 4.18 17.32
C THR A 267 4.02 3.86 16.28
N LEU A 268 3.32 4.86 15.76
CA LEU A 268 2.32 4.70 14.71
C LEU A 268 2.96 4.26 13.37
N ASN A 269 4.13 4.78 13.02
CA ASN A 269 4.91 4.28 11.88
C ASN A 269 5.37 2.84 12.09
N GLY A 270 5.66 2.44 13.34
CA GLY A 270 5.96 1.05 13.69
C GLY A 270 4.81 0.10 13.34
N ALA A 271 3.57 0.49 13.63
CA ALA A 271 2.40 -0.31 13.26
C ALA A 271 2.33 -0.54 11.74
N LEU A 272 2.47 0.53 10.96
CA LEU A 272 2.46 0.44 9.50
C LEU A 272 3.64 -0.38 8.96
N ALA A 273 4.84 -0.25 9.54
CA ALA A 273 6.00 -1.02 9.12
C ALA A 273 5.81 -2.52 9.31
N GLY A 274 5.22 -2.93 10.44
CA GLY A 274 4.88 -4.34 10.70
C GLY A 274 3.87 -4.89 9.71
N LEU A 275 2.82 -4.12 9.42
CA LEU A 275 1.81 -4.46 8.42
C LEU A 275 2.42 -4.63 7.03
N VAL A 276 3.25 -3.69 6.59
CA VAL A 276 3.94 -3.76 5.29
C VAL A 276 4.88 -4.97 5.23
N ALA A 277 5.66 -5.21 6.28
CA ALA A 277 6.67 -6.27 6.28
C ALA A 277 6.06 -7.67 6.16
N ILE A 278 4.89 -7.91 6.78
CA ILE A 278 4.23 -9.22 6.75
C ILE A 278 3.44 -9.48 5.47
N THR A 279 3.06 -8.44 4.76
CA THR A 279 2.07 -8.49 3.65
C THR A 279 2.44 -9.48 2.54
N ALA A 280 3.74 -9.62 2.18
CA ALA A 280 4.16 -10.56 1.14
C ALA A 280 4.08 -12.03 1.56
N GLY A 281 4.26 -12.32 2.84
CA GLY A 281 4.39 -13.69 3.34
C GLY A 281 3.33 -14.09 4.36
N CYS A 282 2.28 -13.30 4.56
CA CYS A 282 1.27 -13.53 5.60
C CYS A 282 0.51 -14.85 5.46
N ASP A 283 0.51 -15.43 4.25
CA ASP A 283 -0.11 -16.71 3.91
C ASP A 283 0.79 -17.94 4.14
N VAL A 284 2.12 -17.75 4.21
CA VAL A 284 3.11 -18.85 4.29
C VAL A 284 3.95 -18.84 5.56
N VAL A 285 3.96 -17.73 6.32
CA VAL A 285 4.69 -17.69 7.60
C VAL A 285 3.86 -18.31 8.70
N THR A 286 4.57 -19.08 9.55
CA THR A 286 3.98 -19.66 10.75
C THR A 286 4.05 -18.69 11.93
N THR A 287 3.15 -18.86 12.89
CA THR A 287 3.15 -18.20 14.20
C THR A 287 4.56 -18.21 14.82
N TYR A 288 5.00 -17.14 15.43
CA TYR A 288 6.33 -16.77 15.90
C TYR A 288 7.27 -16.16 14.83
N LYS A 289 7.24 -16.59 13.56
CA LYS A 289 8.02 -15.95 12.50
C LYS A 289 7.46 -14.57 12.14
N ASP A 290 6.13 -14.42 12.18
CA ASP A 290 5.43 -13.15 12.03
C ASP A 290 5.82 -12.14 13.12
N ILE A 291 5.92 -12.58 14.38
CA ILE A 291 6.43 -11.75 15.49
C ILE A 291 7.87 -11.31 15.22
N ILE A 292 8.74 -12.23 14.78
CA ILE A 292 10.14 -11.91 14.44
C ILE A 292 10.20 -10.88 13.30
N ILE A 293 9.40 -11.06 12.25
CA ILE A 293 9.30 -10.09 11.14
C ILE A 293 8.87 -8.71 11.67
N GLY A 294 7.84 -8.68 12.54
CA GLY A 294 7.38 -7.45 13.17
C GLY A 294 8.47 -6.78 14.03
N VAL A 295 9.18 -7.54 14.85
CA VAL A 295 10.31 -7.03 15.66
C VAL A 295 11.38 -6.38 14.77
N ILE A 296 11.80 -7.07 13.71
CA ILE A 296 12.79 -6.54 12.76
C ILE A 296 12.27 -5.27 12.10
N ALA A 297 11.02 -5.26 11.64
CA ALA A 297 10.39 -4.10 11.00
C ALA A 297 10.35 -2.88 11.93
N GLY A 298 10.06 -3.11 13.23
CA GLY A 298 10.06 -2.05 14.25
C GLY A 298 11.42 -1.39 14.46
N PHE A 299 12.51 -2.15 14.47
CA PHE A 299 13.87 -1.58 14.50
C PHE A 299 14.21 -0.87 13.19
N VAL A 300 13.95 -1.52 12.05
CA VAL A 300 14.29 -0.99 10.74
C VAL A 300 13.63 0.35 10.48
N VAL A 301 12.35 0.52 10.80
CA VAL A 301 11.64 1.77 10.54
C VAL A 301 12.23 2.95 11.31
N VAL A 302 12.61 2.76 12.58
CA VAL A 302 13.23 3.82 13.39
C VAL A 302 14.58 4.20 12.82
N LEU A 303 15.43 3.21 12.55
CA LEU A 303 16.77 3.45 12.02
C LEU A 303 16.73 4.07 10.63
N ALA A 304 15.80 3.62 9.77
CA ALA A 304 15.64 4.18 8.44
C ALA A 304 15.17 5.64 8.47
N ILE A 305 14.21 5.98 9.33
CA ILE A 305 13.75 7.37 9.52
C ILE A 305 14.92 8.25 9.97
N GLU A 306 15.69 7.82 10.99
CA GLU A 306 16.83 8.58 11.49
C GLU A 306 17.94 8.76 10.41
N PHE A 307 18.16 7.73 9.60
CA PHE A 307 19.18 7.79 8.54
C PHE A 307 18.76 8.70 7.39
N ILE A 308 17.50 8.62 6.97
CA ILE A 308 16.99 9.42 5.84
C ILE A 308 16.78 10.89 6.23
N ASP A 309 16.52 11.16 7.52
CA ASP A 309 16.28 12.52 8.02
C ASP A 309 17.58 13.34 8.22
N LYS A 310 18.71 12.68 8.24
CA LYS A 310 20.06 13.30 8.29
C LYS A 310 20.57 13.67 6.91
#